data_c5c1d9e267380d220b1a2fcffa39b522
#
_entry.id   c5c1d9e267380d220b1a2fcffa39b522
#
_cell.length_a   1.000
_cell.length_b   1.000
_cell.length_c   1.000
_cell.angle_alpha   90.00
_cell.angle_beta   90.00
_cell.angle_gamma   90.00
#
_symmetry.space_group_name_H-M   'P 1'
#
loop_
_entity.id
_entity.type
_entity.pdbx_description
1 polymer ?
#
loop_
_entity_poly.entity_id
_entity_poly.type
_entity_poly.pdbx_seq_one_letter_code
_entity_poly.pdbx_strand_id
1 'polypeptide(L)'
;MLIFSFKTQIQDINMIETTLNQLRQLKLNGMASALQTQLDQPGTYEGLAFAERLQLLVDHEDQERNQRKQDRLTRAAQFKLKAYSQRH
;
A
#
# COMPACT_ATOMS: atom_id res chain seq x y z
N MET A 1 -5.58 -33.03 14.25
CA MET A 1 -5.48 -32.43 12.93
C MET A 1 -6.27 -31.13 12.80
N LEU A 2 -7.54 -31.14 13.21
CA LEU A 2 -8.37 -29.93 13.15
C LEU A 2 -7.82 -28.80 14.00
N ILE A 3 -7.34 -29.15 15.19
CA ILE A 3 -6.75 -28.17 16.11
C ILE A 3 -5.50 -27.57 15.51
N PHE A 4 -4.69 -28.38 14.83
CA PHE A 4 -3.48 -27.92 14.18
C PHE A 4 -3.79 -26.95 13.04
N SER A 5 -4.80 -27.28 12.22
CA SER A 5 -5.22 -26.39 11.14
C SER A 5 -5.74 -25.05 11.67
N PHE A 6 -6.46 -25.10 12.79
CA PHE A 6 -6.97 -23.88 13.42
C PHE A 6 -5.84 -22.99 13.89
N LYS A 7 -4.81 -23.58 14.52
CA LYS A 7 -3.64 -22.83 14.94
C LYS A 7 -2.92 -22.19 13.76
N THR A 8 -2.81 -22.92 12.67
CA THR A 8 -2.16 -22.39 11.47
C THR A 8 -2.89 -21.17 10.93
N GLN A 9 -4.22 -21.20 10.92
CA GLN A 9 -5.00 -20.06 10.47
C GLN A 9 -4.82 -18.84 11.35
N ILE A 10 -4.77 -19.03 12.66
CA ILE A 10 -4.53 -17.93 13.60
C ILE A 10 -3.16 -17.34 13.38
N GLN A 11 -2.15 -18.18 13.17
CA GLN A 11 -0.79 -17.70 12.90
C GLN A 11 -0.72 -16.93 11.59
N ASP A 12 -1.43 -17.37 10.56
CA ASP A 12 -1.46 -16.67 9.28
C ASP A 12 -2.07 -15.28 9.42
N ILE A 13 -3.15 -15.16 10.18
CA ILE A 13 -3.79 -13.86 10.42
C ILE A 13 -2.81 -12.93 11.16
N ASN A 14 -2.15 -13.44 12.18
CA ASN A 14 -1.17 -12.65 12.94
C ASN A 14 0.02 -12.24 12.06
N MET A 15 0.48 -13.15 11.19
CA MET A 15 1.55 -12.84 10.25
C MET A 15 1.15 -11.72 9.31
N ILE A 16 -0.07 -11.75 8.80
CA ILE A 16 -0.54 -10.74 7.87
C ILE A 16 -0.61 -9.38 8.55
N GLU A 17 -1.12 -9.32 9.78
CA GLU A 17 -1.15 -8.05 10.52
C GLU A 17 0.25 -7.52 10.77
N THR A 18 1.18 -8.39 11.14
CA THR A 18 2.57 -8.02 11.33
C THR A 18 3.16 -7.48 10.04
N THR A 19 2.90 -8.15 8.93
CA THR A 19 3.38 -7.72 7.63
C THR A 19 2.83 -6.34 7.25
N LEU A 20 1.54 -6.11 7.46
CA LEU A 20 0.93 -4.81 7.19
C LEU A 20 1.59 -3.71 8.03
N ASN A 21 1.83 -3.98 9.31
CA ASN A 21 2.47 -3.03 10.19
C ASN A 21 3.90 -2.73 9.75
N GLN A 22 4.64 -3.76 9.34
CA GLN A 22 6.00 -3.57 8.84
C GLN A 22 6.02 -2.72 7.56
N LEU A 23 5.09 -2.98 6.66
CA LEU A 23 4.98 -2.19 5.44
C LEU A 23 4.75 -0.71 5.75
N ARG A 24 3.87 -0.44 6.73
CA ARG A 24 3.61 0.93 7.14
C ARG A 24 4.81 1.57 7.81
N GLN A 25 5.54 0.82 8.62
CA GLN A 25 6.76 1.31 9.26
C GLN A 25 7.83 1.64 8.25
N LEU A 26 7.91 0.86 7.19
CA LEU A 26 8.85 1.10 6.09
C LEU A 26 8.35 2.19 5.13
N LYS A 27 7.20 2.77 5.45
CA LYS A 27 6.54 3.81 4.63
C LYS A 27 6.12 3.29 3.26
N LEU A 28 5.86 1.99 3.18
CA LEU A 28 5.33 1.36 1.98
C LEU A 28 3.80 1.30 2.07
N ASN A 29 3.19 2.47 2.25
CA ASN A 29 1.77 2.58 2.51
C ASN A 29 0.92 2.12 1.34
N GLY A 30 1.39 2.32 0.11
CA GLY A 30 0.71 1.84 -1.08
C GLY A 30 0.63 0.32 -1.11
N MET A 31 1.75 -0.35 -0.79
CA MET A 31 1.75 -1.81 -0.72
C MET A 31 0.84 -2.31 0.40
N ALA A 32 0.87 -1.65 1.56
CA ALA A 32 0.01 -2.04 2.68
C ALA A 32 -1.47 -1.90 2.31
N SER A 33 -1.83 -0.79 1.67
CA SER A 33 -3.20 -0.54 1.24
C SER A 33 -3.66 -1.56 0.21
N ALA A 34 -2.83 -1.87 -0.78
CA ALA A 34 -3.16 -2.85 -1.80
C ALA A 34 -3.28 -4.25 -1.22
N LEU A 35 -2.40 -4.61 -0.27
CA LEU A 35 -2.49 -5.89 0.40
C LEU A 35 -3.80 -5.99 1.18
N GLN A 36 -4.16 -4.94 1.90
CA GLN A 36 -5.42 -4.91 2.64
C GLN A 36 -6.61 -5.11 1.71
N THR A 37 -6.60 -4.46 0.56
CA THR A 37 -7.66 -4.61 -0.44
C THR A 37 -7.78 -6.05 -0.91
N GLN A 38 -6.64 -6.71 -1.19
CA GLN A 38 -6.67 -8.11 -1.60
C GLN A 38 -7.22 -9.01 -0.51
N LEU A 39 -6.90 -8.73 0.74
CA LEU A 39 -7.41 -9.50 1.87
C LEU A 39 -8.91 -9.29 2.08
N ASP A 40 -9.39 -8.07 1.85
CA ASP A 40 -10.80 -7.74 2.03
C ASP A 40 -11.67 -8.28 0.90
N GLN A 41 -11.09 -8.55 -0.26
CA GLN A 41 -11.81 -9.00 -1.44
C GLN A 41 -11.22 -10.30 -1.98
N PRO A 42 -11.26 -11.38 -1.20
CA PRO A 42 -10.63 -12.63 -1.63
C PRO A 42 -11.23 -13.20 -2.93
N GLY A 43 -12.52 -13.01 -3.14
CA GLY A 43 -13.17 -13.50 -4.35
C GLY A 43 -12.67 -12.84 -5.62
N THR A 44 -12.23 -11.58 -5.52
CA THR A 44 -11.71 -10.83 -6.65
C THR A 44 -10.32 -11.31 -7.05
N TYR A 45 -9.47 -11.59 -6.05
CA TYR A 45 -8.06 -11.87 -6.27
C TYR A 45 -7.72 -13.36 -6.22
N GLU A 46 -8.68 -14.21 -5.86
CA GLU A 46 -8.46 -15.64 -5.67
C GLU A 46 -7.95 -16.32 -6.94
N GLY A 47 -8.42 -15.88 -8.10
CA GLY A 47 -8.02 -16.46 -9.37
C GLY A 47 -6.67 -16.01 -9.87
N LEU A 48 -6.03 -15.07 -9.20
CA LEU A 48 -4.73 -14.54 -9.61
C LEU A 48 -3.60 -15.32 -8.94
N ALA A 49 -2.53 -15.56 -9.69
CA ALA A 49 -1.32 -16.18 -9.14
C ALA A 49 -0.64 -15.22 -8.16
N PHE A 50 0.17 -15.80 -7.27
CA PHE A 50 0.90 -15.00 -6.28
C PHE A 50 1.73 -13.90 -6.94
N ALA A 51 2.42 -14.24 -8.03
CA ALA A 51 3.28 -13.27 -8.73
C ALA A 51 2.45 -12.09 -9.24
N GLU A 52 1.26 -12.36 -9.75
CA GLU A 52 0.38 -11.30 -10.23
C GLU A 52 -0.10 -10.42 -9.09
N ARG A 53 -0.48 -11.04 -7.97
CA ARG A 53 -0.92 -10.28 -6.80
C ARG A 53 0.21 -9.45 -6.21
N LEU A 54 1.41 -10.00 -6.20
CA LEU A 54 2.58 -9.25 -5.72
C LEU A 54 2.87 -8.05 -6.64
N GLN A 55 2.75 -8.27 -7.96
CA GLN A 55 2.97 -7.18 -8.91
C GLN A 55 1.98 -6.03 -8.68
N LEU A 56 0.73 -6.35 -8.38
CA LEU A 56 -0.27 -5.33 -8.07
C LEU A 56 0.13 -4.51 -6.84
N LEU A 57 0.70 -5.15 -5.82
CA LEU A 57 1.17 -4.45 -4.64
C LEU A 57 2.28 -3.47 -4.99
N VAL A 58 3.24 -3.92 -5.79
CA VAL A 58 4.38 -3.09 -6.19
C VAL A 58 3.92 -1.93 -7.05
N ASP A 59 3.03 -2.20 -8.01
CA ASP A 59 2.50 -1.17 -8.89
C ASP A 59 1.76 -0.10 -8.09
N HIS A 60 0.97 -0.51 -7.11
CA HIS A 60 0.22 0.42 -6.29
C HIS A 60 1.15 1.32 -5.48
N GLU A 61 2.21 0.75 -4.92
CA GLU A 61 3.21 1.53 -4.18
C GLU A 61 3.90 2.53 -5.10
N ASP A 62 4.24 2.10 -6.30
CA ASP A 62 4.89 2.97 -7.28
C ASP A 62 3.97 4.14 -7.66
N GLN A 63 2.69 3.86 -7.90
CA GLN A 63 1.72 4.88 -8.22
C GLN A 63 1.55 5.88 -7.08
N GLU A 64 1.49 5.41 -5.85
CA GLU A 64 1.35 6.30 -4.70
C GLU A 64 2.58 7.17 -4.50
N ARG A 65 3.77 6.62 -4.71
CA ARG A 65 5.00 7.40 -4.60
C ARG A 65 5.06 8.47 -5.67
N ASN A 66 4.67 8.13 -6.89
CA ASN A 66 4.62 9.10 -7.97
C ASN A 66 3.59 10.19 -7.70
N GLN A 67 2.43 9.81 -7.16
CA GLN A 67 1.38 10.77 -6.82
C GLN A 67 1.87 11.73 -5.73
N ARG A 68 2.51 11.21 -4.70
CA ARG A 68 3.06 12.06 -3.64
C ARG A 68 4.14 13.00 -4.16
N LYS A 69 4.98 12.51 -5.08
CA LYS A 69 6.01 13.33 -5.69
C LYS A 69 5.38 14.47 -6.49
N GLN A 70 4.36 14.16 -7.29
CA GLN A 70 3.66 15.16 -8.08
C GLN A 70 2.96 16.17 -7.19
N ASP A 71 2.30 15.71 -6.13
CA ASP A 71 1.66 16.60 -5.17
C ASP A 71 2.65 17.56 -4.54
N ARG A 72 3.82 17.04 -4.17
CA ARG A 72 4.87 17.86 -3.57
C ARG A 72 5.38 18.91 -4.54
N LEU A 73 5.59 18.51 -5.80
CA LEU A 73 6.06 19.43 -6.83
C LEU A 73 5.00 20.49 -7.12
N THR A 74 3.74 20.09 -7.16
CA THR A 74 2.64 21.02 -7.40
C THR A 74 2.54 22.04 -6.26
N ARG A 75 2.65 21.57 -5.02
CA ARG A 75 2.62 22.47 -3.87
C ARG A 75 3.80 23.45 -3.88
N ALA A 76 4.98 22.97 -4.23
CA ALA A 76 6.15 23.81 -4.33
C ALA A 76 5.98 24.87 -5.42
N ALA A 77 5.42 24.48 -6.55
CA ALA A 77 5.16 25.41 -7.65
C ALA A 77 4.13 26.46 -7.24
N GLN A 78 3.06 26.05 -6.57
CA GLN A 78 2.04 26.98 -6.09
C GLN A 78 2.62 27.95 -5.06
N PHE A 79 3.45 27.45 -4.18
CA PHE A 79 4.10 28.30 -3.18
C PHE A 79 4.99 29.33 -3.84
N LYS A 80 5.77 28.93 -4.84
CA LYS A 80 6.62 29.84 -5.57
C LYS A 80 5.81 30.92 -6.29
N LEU A 81 4.70 30.53 -6.90
CA LEU A 81 3.83 31.47 -7.58
C LEU A 81 3.24 32.48 -6.60
N LYS A 82 2.82 32.01 -5.42
CA LYS A 82 2.29 32.89 -4.38
C LYS A 82 3.33 33.88 -3.92
N ALA A 83 4.54 33.41 -3.65
CA ALA A 83 5.63 34.27 -3.21
C ALA A 83 5.95 35.32 -4.28
N TYR A 84 5.95 34.90 -5.53
CA TYR A 84 6.19 35.79 -6.65
C TYR A 84 5.10 36.85 -6.75
N SER A 85 3.84 36.42 -6.64
CA SER A 85 2.70 37.32 -6.70
C SER A 85 2.72 38.36 -5.60
N GLN A 86 3.17 37.98 -4.41
CA GLN A 86 3.22 38.89 -3.26
C GLN A 86 4.23 40.03 -3.45
N ARG A 87 5.23 39.83 -4.28
CA ARG A 87 6.22 40.86 -4.55
C ARG A 87 5.67 41.96 -5.46
N HIS A 88 4.60 41.69 -6.11
CA HIS A 88 3.96 42.67 -6.96
C HIS A 88 2.85 43.40 -6.23
#